data_73bff6d50ab8f572319de82258549617
#
_entry.id   73bff6d50ab8f572319de82258549617
#
_cell.length_a   1.000
_cell.length_b   1.000
_cell.length_c   1.000
_cell.angle_alpha   90.00
_cell.angle_beta   90.00
_cell.angle_gamma   90.00
#
_symmetry.space_group_name_H-M   'P 1'
#
loop_
_entity.id
_entity.type
_entity.pdbx_description
1 polymer ?
#
loop_
_entity_poly.entity_id
_entity_poly.type
_entity_poly.pdbx_seq_one_letter_code
_entity_poly.pdbx_strand_id
1 'polypeptide(L)'
;MIKTVLGIILIFSICMGCQLFEDRKAFDYEMYNSSFGIFDFGFYEVPQSLEVNKDCDIYVTGTTSKMHDPTDYLLLKFTSDGKLDNTFSDNGHMMFDIDAGIDEGNQILLTNDNKIIIGGRSNHGVDIGTVLFDYSLAKFNYNGVLDKSFGGEGKVITDFGYRDDAINKLIPNDEKTFYAIGRASNGKDDDFAVARYDYEGNLDYSFNSIGRVWIDFGMSDDVAYTAKKTKEGDIIIGGSSNSGATPKVAFAKIKSDGTLDTSFGDKGLKVWKFSPPGLVYDLDIIGDDVYASGFIDNLETFNILVTKFDLSGKIDKNFGKNGTKIFSEFNSDSISTSINIINNNQILLAGTIKNNKNEDAALVMIDNKANLDLSFGNQGVYKFDAGKNEIFTDIKIVNNNLYIIGLHSDEDEGDVILLRMYKQNENSCN
;
A
#
# COMPACT_ATOMS: atom_id res chain seq x y z
N MET A 1 -61.20 11.06 -24.81
CA MET A 1 -59.92 10.50 -25.26
C MET A 1 -58.81 11.10 -24.40
N ILE A 2 -58.53 10.46 -23.30
CA ILE A 2 -57.51 10.90 -22.32
C ILE A 2 -56.41 9.85 -22.41
N LYS A 3 -55.21 10.26 -22.87
CA LYS A 3 -54.01 9.42 -22.84
C LYS A 3 -53.31 9.61 -21.50
N THR A 4 -53.31 8.57 -20.71
CA THR A 4 -52.54 8.46 -19.47
C THR A 4 -51.08 8.15 -19.83
N VAL A 5 -50.15 9.01 -19.44
CA VAL A 5 -48.71 8.76 -19.52
C VAL A 5 -48.28 8.21 -18.17
N LEU A 6 -47.91 6.93 -18.13
CA LEU A 6 -47.27 6.30 -16.98
C LEU A 6 -45.82 6.77 -16.95
N GLY A 7 -45.45 7.58 -15.95
CA GLY A 7 -44.08 7.90 -15.62
C GLY A 7 -43.47 6.74 -14.84
N ILE A 8 -42.47 6.08 -15.44
CA ILE A 8 -41.59 5.13 -14.73
C ILE A 8 -40.58 5.95 -13.97
N ILE A 9 -40.69 5.98 -12.65
CA ILE A 9 -39.65 6.51 -11.77
C ILE A 9 -38.60 5.41 -11.64
N LEU A 10 -37.47 5.56 -12.35
CA LEU A 10 -36.27 4.78 -12.10
C LEU A 10 -35.63 5.34 -10.83
N ILE A 11 -35.69 4.58 -9.75
CA ILE A 11 -34.91 4.82 -8.56
C ILE A 11 -33.47 4.35 -8.89
N PHE A 12 -32.57 5.28 -9.17
CA PHE A 12 -31.14 5.02 -9.19
C PHE A 12 -30.69 4.84 -7.74
N SER A 13 -30.54 3.60 -7.32
CA SER A 13 -29.74 3.27 -6.15
C SER A 13 -28.27 3.60 -6.48
N ILE A 14 -27.78 4.73 -5.99
CA ILE A 14 -26.36 5.10 -6.11
C ILE A 14 -25.59 4.20 -5.15
N CYS A 15 -24.99 3.15 -5.70
CA CYS A 15 -23.99 2.37 -5.01
C CYS A 15 -22.73 3.25 -4.89
N MET A 16 -22.56 3.97 -3.78
CA MET A 16 -21.30 4.65 -3.44
C MET A 16 -20.26 3.59 -3.06
N GLY A 17 -19.53 3.14 -4.03
CA GLY A 17 -18.47 2.14 -3.89
C GLY A 17 -18.01 1.57 -5.21
N CYS A 18 -18.80 1.74 -6.27
CA CYS A 18 -18.33 1.49 -7.63
C CYS A 18 -17.74 2.78 -8.20
N GLN A 19 -16.43 2.95 -8.11
CA GLN A 19 -15.77 3.81 -9.09
C GLN A 19 -16.04 3.18 -10.46
N LEU A 20 -17.02 3.76 -11.17
CA LEU A 20 -17.18 3.52 -12.60
C LEU A 20 -15.83 3.77 -13.23
N PHE A 21 -15.31 2.77 -13.93
CA PHE A 21 -14.14 2.93 -14.79
C PHE A 21 -14.55 3.87 -15.93
N GLU A 22 -14.55 5.18 -15.68
CA GLU A 22 -14.44 6.14 -16.75
C GLU A 22 -13.10 5.89 -17.44
N ASP A 23 -13.06 5.97 -18.75
CA ASP A 23 -11.85 5.91 -19.55
C ASP A 23 -10.86 6.94 -18.99
N ARG A 24 -9.95 6.49 -18.12
CA ARG A 24 -8.89 7.36 -17.59
C ARG A 24 -8.07 7.80 -18.78
N LYS A 25 -8.03 9.12 -19.01
CA LYS A 25 -7.23 9.70 -20.11
C LYS A 25 -5.76 9.34 -19.92
N ALA A 26 -5.04 9.17 -21.02
CA ALA A 26 -3.61 8.94 -20.98
C ALA A 26 -2.91 10.05 -20.17
N PHE A 27 -1.97 9.64 -19.33
CA PHE A 27 -1.12 10.56 -18.59
C PHE A 27 -0.10 11.15 -19.58
N ASP A 28 -0.22 12.44 -19.85
CA ASP A 28 0.70 13.19 -20.67
C ASP A 28 1.58 14.04 -19.74
N TYR A 29 2.80 13.59 -19.50
CA TYR A 29 3.73 14.19 -18.55
C TYR A 29 4.01 15.68 -18.85
N GLU A 30 4.05 16.09 -20.12
CA GLU A 30 4.31 17.49 -20.51
C GLU A 30 3.18 18.44 -20.07
N MET A 31 2.01 17.93 -19.78
CA MET A 31 0.85 18.70 -19.30
C MET A 31 0.79 18.85 -17.78
N TYR A 32 1.75 18.27 -17.02
CA TYR A 32 1.74 18.30 -15.58
C TYR A 32 2.77 19.29 -15.03
N ASN A 33 2.34 20.04 -14.01
CA ASN A 33 3.25 20.75 -13.11
C ASN A 33 3.61 19.82 -11.97
N SER A 34 4.81 19.99 -11.42
CA SER A 34 5.21 19.32 -10.19
C SER A 34 5.50 20.33 -9.09
N SER A 35 5.17 19.96 -7.85
CA SER A 35 5.61 20.66 -6.64
C SER A 35 6.05 19.62 -5.62
N PHE A 36 7.07 19.93 -4.83
CA PHE A 36 7.55 19.06 -3.77
C PHE A 36 7.92 19.83 -2.51
N GLY A 37 7.94 19.13 -1.37
CA GLY A 37 8.47 19.57 -0.11
C GLY A 37 9.23 18.43 0.57
N ILE A 38 10.23 18.80 1.36
CA ILE A 38 10.91 17.91 2.30
C ILE A 38 10.59 18.45 3.68
N PHE A 39 10.09 17.60 4.56
CA PHE A 39 9.56 17.99 5.87
C PHE A 39 10.30 17.25 6.96
N ASP A 40 11.03 18.01 7.76
CA ASP A 40 11.78 17.60 8.95
C ASP A 40 10.97 18.00 10.18
N PHE A 41 10.69 17.05 11.06
CA PHE A 41 9.99 17.28 12.34
C PHE A 41 10.95 17.14 13.53
N GLY A 42 12.24 17.01 13.28
CA GLY A 42 13.30 16.90 14.30
C GLY A 42 13.48 15.49 14.86
N PHE A 43 13.03 14.48 14.11
CA PHE A 43 13.15 13.07 14.42
C PHE A 43 13.63 12.30 13.19
N TYR A 44 13.73 10.98 13.27
CA TYR A 44 13.90 10.14 12.09
C TYR A 44 12.50 9.68 11.64
N GLU A 45 11.96 10.28 10.58
CA GLU A 45 10.64 10.00 10.05
C GLU A 45 10.73 9.05 8.84
N VAL A 46 9.96 7.96 8.89
CA VAL A 46 9.84 6.99 7.78
C VAL A 46 8.41 6.95 7.29
N PRO A 47 8.03 7.71 6.25
CA PRO A 47 6.69 7.66 5.69
C PRO A 47 6.47 6.33 4.96
N GLN A 48 5.32 5.69 5.22
CA GLN A 48 4.99 4.38 4.67
C GLN A 48 3.81 4.42 3.71
N SER A 49 2.75 5.15 4.03
CA SER A 49 1.53 5.15 3.25
C SER A 49 0.81 6.49 3.25
N LEU A 50 0.14 6.81 2.15
CA LEU A 50 -0.70 8.00 2.03
C LEU A 50 -2.12 7.67 1.59
N GLU A 51 -3.03 8.54 2.00
CA GLU A 51 -4.40 8.61 1.48
C GLU A 51 -4.77 10.07 1.19
N VAL A 52 -5.66 10.26 0.22
CA VAL A 52 -6.14 11.58 -0.18
C VAL A 52 -7.66 11.58 -0.11
N ASN A 53 -8.22 12.53 0.64
CA ASN A 53 -9.67 12.65 0.79
C ASN A 53 -10.32 13.33 -0.43
N LYS A 54 -11.64 13.43 -0.42
CA LYS A 54 -12.42 14.09 -1.49
C LYS A 54 -12.12 15.58 -1.66
N ASP A 55 -11.59 16.23 -0.61
CA ASP A 55 -11.24 17.65 -0.60
C ASP A 55 -9.74 17.84 -0.99
N CYS A 56 -9.07 16.75 -1.41
CA CYS A 56 -7.64 16.64 -1.72
C CYS A 56 -6.70 16.96 -0.56
N ASP A 57 -7.17 16.92 0.68
CA ASP A 57 -6.26 16.87 1.81
C ASP A 57 -5.52 15.53 1.79
N ILE A 58 -4.22 15.59 2.06
CA ILE A 58 -3.32 14.46 2.01
C ILE A 58 -3.01 14.04 3.44
N TYR A 59 -3.21 12.77 3.74
CA TYR A 59 -2.87 12.16 5.02
C TYR A 59 -1.74 11.17 4.80
N VAL A 60 -0.72 11.21 5.64
CA VAL A 60 0.45 10.35 5.58
C VAL A 60 0.65 9.67 6.91
N THR A 61 0.89 8.37 6.89
CA THR A 61 1.33 7.63 8.07
C THR A 61 2.70 7.03 7.85
N GLY A 62 3.33 6.72 8.95
CA GLY A 62 4.63 6.07 8.99
C GLY A 62 5.08 5.84 10.42
N THR A 63 6.39 5.78 10.58
CA THR A 63 7.05 5.58 11.86
C THR A 63 7.97 6.76 12.15
N THR A 64 8.07 7.16 13.39
CA THR A 64 9.01 8.19 13.83
C THR A 64 9.77 7.72 15.05
N SER A 65 11.02 8.15 15.19
CA SER A 65 11.82 7.86 16.38
C SER A 65 12.74 9.01 16.74
N LYS A 66 12.89 9.26 18.03
CA LYS A 66 14.04 10.03 18.53
C LYS A 66 15.27 9.11 18.57
N MET A 67 16.43 9.69 18.37
CA MET A 67 17.68 8.96 18.51
C MET A 67 17.71 8.20 19.85
N HIS A 68 17.74 6.86 19.80
CA HIS A 68 17.75 5.93 20.95
C HIS A 68 16.42 5.74 21.70
N ASP A 69 15.32 6.36 21.28
CA ASP A 69 13.98 6.10 21.83
C ASP A 69 13.23 5.03 21.03
N PRO A 70 12.24 4.34 21.61
CA PRO A 70 11.31 3.52 20.85
C PRO A 70 10.65 4.30 19.71
N THR A 71 10.21 3.59 18.67
CA THR A 71 9.47 4.20 17.57
C THR A 71 8.00 4.35 17.88
N ASP A 72 7.37 5.39 17.34
CA ASP A 72 5.95 5.70 17.46
C ASP A 72 5.28 5.79 16.09
N TYR A 73 3.95 5.71 16.03
CA TYR A 73 3.18 6.02 14.84
C TYR A 73 3.34 7.51 14.49
N LEU A 74 3.59 7.77 13.22
CA LEU A 74 3.55 9.11 12.62
C LEU A 74 2.24 9.31 11.88
N LEU A 75 1.58 10.45 12.07
CA LEU A 75 0.44 10.89 11.27
C LEU A 75 0.61 12.36 10.90
N LEU A 76 0.59 12.65 9.59
CA LEU A 76 0.72 13.99 9.03
C LEU A 76 -0.53 14.34 8.23
N LYS A 77 -0.87 15.60 8.18
CA LYS A 77 -1.87 16.14 7.27
C LYS A 77 -1.33 17.31 6.46
N PHE A 78 -1.50 17.23 5.16
CA PHE A 78 -1.21 18.32 4.23
C PHE A 78 -2.50 18.80 3.57
N THR A 79 -2.56 20.07 3.30
CA THR A 79 -3.62 20.69 2.51
C THR A 79 -3.50 20.30 1.03
N SER A 80 -4.53 20.53 0.25
CA SER A 80 -4.57 20.22 -1.19
C SER A 80 -3.46 20.91 -2.01
N ASP A 81 -2.86 22.00 -1.51
CA ASP A 81 -1.71 22.66 -2.14
C ASP A 81 -0.35 22.09 -1.68
N GLY A 82 -0.35 21.04 -0.83
CA GLY A 82 0.85 20.34 -0.37
C GLY A 82 1.59 21.01 0.78
N LYS A 83 0.96 21.94 1.48
CA LYS A 83 1.49 22.54 2.70
C LYS A 83 1.00 21.76 3.92
N LEU A 84 1.83 21.70 4.94
CA LEU A 84 1.43 21.14 6.24
C LEU A 84 0.20 21.87 6.78
N ASP A 85 -0.84 21.14 7.19
CA ASP A 85 -2.07 21.71 7.74
C ASP A 85 -1.89 22.01 9.23
N ASN A 86 -1.46 23.23 9.55
CA ASN A 86 -1.20 23.66 10.92
C ASN A 86 -2.43 23.64 11.83
N THR A 87 -3.63 23.35 11.30
CA THR A 87 -4.86 23.20 12.11
C THR A 87 -5.09 21.76 12.57
N PHE A 88 -4.30 20.83 12.01
CA PHE A 88 -4.38 19.41 12.35
C PHE A 88 -3.46 19.09 13.53
N SER A 89 -4.00 18.47 14.59
CA SER A 89 -3.25 18.04 15.78
C SER A 89 -2.26 19.10 16.29
N ASP A 90 -0.98 18.77 16.40
CA ASP A 90 0.09 19.70 16.78
C ASP A 90 0.80 20.22 15.51
N ASN A 91 0.31 21.34 14.96
CA ASN A 91 0.87 22.00 13.78
C ASN A 91 1.04 21.08 12.56
N GLY A 92 0.09 20.19 12.31
CA GLY A 92 0.03 19.38 11.10
C GLY A 92 0.65 17.99 11.23
N HIS A 93 1.22 17.66 12.38
CA HIS A 93 1.80 16.34 12.65
C HIS A 93 1.37 15.78 14.01
N MET A 94 1.49 14.48 14.16
CA MET A 94 1.24 13.78 15.42
C MET A 94 2.11 12.54 15.50
N MET A 95 2.70 12.33 16.67
CA MET A 95 3.30 11.08 17.09
C MET A 95 2.34 10.39 18.07
N PHE A 96 2.15 9.10 17.92
CA PHE A 96 1.19 8.35 18.72
C PHE A 96 1.75 7.02 19.18
N ASP A 97 1.88 6.89 20.49
CA ASP A 97 2.27 5.69 21.21
C ASP A 97 1.05 4.77 21.38
N ILE A 98 1.14 3.57 20.84
CA ILE A 98 0.09 2.55 21.01
C ILE A 98 0.18 1.91 22.40
N ASP A 99 1.36 1.45 22.81
CA ASP A 99 1.51 0.70 24.07
C ASP A 99 2.93 0.72 24.66
N ALA A 100 3.49 1.92 24.85
CA ALA A 100 4.76 2.17 25.57
C ALA A 100 5.98 1.36 25.06
N GLY A 101 5.98 0.94 23.81
CA GLY A 101 7.01 0.11 23.21
C GLY A 101 7.48 0.61 21.86
N ILE A 102 7.81 -0.32 20.99
CA ILE A 102 8.11 -0.03 19.58
C ILE A 102 6.80 -0.13 18.80
N ASP A 103 6.41 0.96 18.16
CA ASP A 103 5.21 1.06 17.35
C ASP A 103 5.58 1.46 15.92
N GLU A 104 5.04 0.77 14.93
CA GLU A 104 5.29 1.05 13.53
C GLU A 104 3.97 1.18 12.76
N GLY A 105 3.71 2.37 12.22
CA GLY A 105 2.53 2.66 11.39
C GLY A 105 2.80 2.38 9.92
N ASN A 106 2.25 1.29 9.38
CA ASN A 106 2.59 0.83 8.03
C ASN A 106 1.56 1.26 6.97
N GLN A 107 0.28 1.37 7.33
CA GLN A 107 -0.77 1.65 6.36
C GLN A 107 -1.84 2.58 6.94
N ILE A 108 -2.32 3.50 6.11
CA ILE A 108 -3.44 4.38 6.42
C ILE A 108 -4.67 4.00 5.60
N LEU A 109 -5.86 4.16 6.21
CA LEU A 109 -7.15 3.99 5.56
C LEU A 109 -8.07 5.15 5.95
N LEU A 110 -8.61 5.86 4.98
CA LEU A 110 -9.68 6.84 5.20
C LEU A 110 -11.05 6.15 5.14
N THR A 111 -11.88 6.41 6.14
CA THR A 111 -13.25 5.87 6.19
C THR A 111 -14.23 6.82 5.51
N ASN A 112 -15.42 6.31 5.14
CA ASN A 112 -16.46 7.11 4.47
C ASN A 112 -16.99 8.27 5.33
N ASP A 113 -16.87 8.18 6.66
CA ASP A 113 -17.24 9.22 7.63
C ASP A 113 -16.07 10.19 7.95
N ASN A 114 -15.07 10.24 7.08
CA ASN A 114 -13.88 11.09 7.18
C ASN A 114 -13.05 10.85 8.45
N LYS A 115 -12.97 9.61 8.93
CA LYS A 115 -12.03 9.22 9.98
C LYS A 115 -10.81 8.53 9.38
N ILE A 116 -9.77 8.43 10.18
CA ILE A 116 -8.47 7.89 9.79
C ILE A 116 -8.22 6.64 10.62
N ILE A 117 -7.93 5.51 9.97
CA ILE A 117 -7.44 4.30 10.63
C ILE A 117 -5.99 4.09 10.20
N ILE A 118 -5.10 3.90 11.16
CA ILE A 118 -3.72 3.49 10.92
C ILE A 118 -3.58 2.06 11.41
N GLY A 119 -2.91 1.23 10.62
CA GLY A 119 -2.56 -0.14 10.96
C GLY A 119 -1.07 -0.39 10.84
N GLY A 120 -0.57 -1.23 11.71
CA GLY A 120 0.83 -1.60 11.76
C GLY A 120 1.10 -2.68 12.80
N ARG A 121 2.15 -2.48 13.59
CA ARG A 121 2.49 -3.38 14.69
C ARG A 121 2.91 -2.61 15.93
N SER A 122 2.68 -3.22 17.08
CA SER A 122 3.08 -2.67 18.37
C SER A 122 3.60 -3.80 19.26
N ASN A 123 4.61 -3.50 20.07
CA ASN A 123 5.02 -4.43 21.11
C ASN A 123 4.58 -3.95 22.49
N HIS A 124 4.15 -4.90 23.33
CA HIS A 124 3.82 -4.64 24.71
C HIS A 124 5.08 -4.48 25.54
N GLY A 125 5.66 -3.28 25.62
CA GLY A 125 6.75 -2.90 26.53
C GLY A 125 7.45 -4.02 27.30
N VAL A 126 8.67 -4.13 27.10
CA VAL A 126 9.80 -4.75 27.83
C VAL A 126 9.47 -5.84 28.85
N ASP A 127 9.29 -7.04 28.41
CA ASP A 127 9.89 -8.15 29.14
C ASP A 127 11.29 -8.39 28.57
N ILE A 128 12.31 -8.30 29.45
CA ILE A 128 13.71 -8.39 29.09
C ILE A 128 14.00 -9.75 28.42
N GLY A 129 13.93 -9.79 27.08
CA GLY A 129 14.40 -10.96 26.34
C GLY A 129 13.60 -11.39 25.10
N THR A 130 12.35 -11.00 24.91
CA THR A 130 11.58 -11.30 23.70
C THR A 130 10.72 -10.09 23.34
N VAL A 131 11.07 -9.42 22.25
CA VAL A 131 10.21 -8.40 21.65
C VAL A 131 9.19 -9.15 20.79
N LEU A 132 7.91 -9.13 21.19
CA LEU A 132 6.81 -9.71 20.42
C LEU A 132 5.93 -8.57 19.92
N PHE A 133 5.67 -8.56 18.63
CA PHE A 133 4.80 -7.59 18.01
C PHE A 133 3.44 -8.19 17.70
N ASP A 134 2.39 -7.39 17.90
CA ASP A 134 1.02 -7.73 17.54
C ASP A 134 0.47 -6.78 16.48
N TYR A 135 -0.57 -7.21 15.76
CA TYR A 135 -1.37 -6.31 14.94
C TYR A 135 -1.87 -5.16 15.80
N SER A 136 -1.60 -3.94 15.38
CA SER A 136 -2.09 -2.75 16.06
C SER A 136 -2.83 -1.83 15.09
N LEU A 137 -3.92 -1.26 15.58
CA LEU A 137 -4.78 -0.32 14.90
C LEU A 137 -5.06 0.87 15.81
N ALA A 138 -5.07 2.08 15.25
CA ALA A 138 -5.56 3.28 15.91
C ALA A 138 -6.51 4.04 15.00
N LYS A 139 -7.56 4.66 15.57
CA LYS A 139 -8.53 5.45 14.81
C LYS A 139 -8.58 6.88 15.29
N PHE A 140 -8.58 7.80 14.34
CA PHE A 140 -8.59 9.24 14.63
C PHE A 140 -9.71 9.93 13.86
N ASN A 141 -10.18 11.04 14.42
CA ASN A 141 -11.02 11.98 13.70
C ASN A 141 -10.17 12.75 12.66
N TYR A 142 -10.83 13.38 11.70
CA TYR A 142 -10.18 14.15 10.63
C TYR A 142 -9.26 15.30 11.11
N ASN A 143 -9.38 15.70 12.37
CA ASN A 143 -8.53 16.71 12.99
C ASN A 143 -7.38 16.15 13.84
N GLY A 144 -7.13 14.82 13.76
CA GLY A 144 -6.06 14.14 14.49
C GLY A 144 -6.39 13.75 15.93
N VAL A 145 -7.60 14.00 16.41
CA VAL A 145 -8.00 13.57 17.77
C VAL A 145 -8.36 12.10 17.76
N LEU A 146 -7.80 11.32 18.69
CA LEU A 146 -8.07 9.90 18.86
C LEU A 146 -9.56 9.63 19.07
N ASP A 147 -10.12 8.70 18.28
CA ASP A 147 -11.52 8.27 18.40
C ASP A 147 -11.66 7.17 19.44
N LYS A 148 -11.91 7.57 20.69
CA LYS A 148 -12.01 6.64 21.82
C LYS A 148 -13.15 5.62 21.72
N SER A 149 -14.06 5.73 20.76
CA SER A 149 -15.10 4.72 20.52
C SER A 149 -14.55 3.48 19.83
N PHE A 150 -13.42 3.59 19.13
CA PHE A 150 -12.77 2.47 18.45
C PHE A 150 -12.02 1.58 19.45
N GLY A 151 -12.36 0.30 19.51
CA GLY A 151 -11.79 -0.66 20.47
C GLY A 151 -11.97 -0.28 21.95
N GLY A 152 -12.79 0.75 22.24
CA GLY A 152 -13.05 1.25 23.59
C GLY A 152 -12.07 2.30 24.10
N GLU A 153 -10.86 2.40 23.53
CA GLU A 153 -9.84 3.41 23.90
C GLU A 153 -9.21 4.12 22.71
N GLY A 154 -9.71 3.90 21.48
CA GLY A 154 -9.22 4.47 20.25
C GLY A 154 -8.16 3.62 19.56
N LYS A 155 -7.81 2.49 20.13
CA LYS A 155 -6.80 1.55 19.64
C LYS A 155 -7.25 0.10 19.81
N VAL A 156 -6.73 -0.78 18.96
CA VAL A 156 -6.98 -2.23 19.00
C VAL A 156 -5.66 -2.95 18.82
N ILE A 157 -5.38 -3.91 19.67
CA ILE A 157 -4.28 -4.84 19.54
C ILE A 157 -4.87 -6.22 19.31
N THR A 158 -4.33 -6.97 18.36
CA THR A 158 -4.79 -8.32 18.04
C THR A 158 -3.61 -9.26 17.97
N ASP A 159 -3.46 -10.06 18.99
CA ASP A 159 -2.50 -11.15 19.08
C ASP A 159 -3.02 -12.37 18.31
N PHE A 160 -2.27 -12.85 17.34
CA PHE A 160 -2.56 -14.11 16.64
C PHE A 160 -2.04 -15.33 17.40
N GLY A 161 -1.27 -15.14 18.47
CA GLY A 161 -1.08 -16.15 19.52
C GLY A 161 0.32 -16.74 19.70
N TYR A 162 1.38 -16.25 19.00
CA TYR A 162 2.69 -16.92 19.14
C TYR A 162 3.93 -16.03 19.10
N ARG A 163 4.10 -15.18 18.10
CA ARG A 163 5.31 -14.38 17.83
C ARG A 163 4.92 -13.06 17.20
N ASP A 164 5.83 -12.54 16.36
CA ASP A 164 5.67 -11.26 15.70
C ASP A 164 4.58 -11.28 14.64
N ASP A 165 3.58 -10.45 14.85
CA ASP A 165 2.50 -10.19 13.91
C ASP A 165 2.64 -8.75 13.40
N ALA A 166 2.31 -8.50 12.13
CA ALA A 166 2.38 -7.15 11.57
C ALA A 166 1.34 -6.92 10.48
N ILE A 167 0.61 -5.81 10.54
CA ILE A 167 -0.21 -5.32 9.43
C ILE A 167 0.71 -4.60 8.44
N ASN A 168 0.63 -4.97 7.17
CA ASN A 168 1.31 -4.29 6.07
C ASN A 168 0.32 -3.60 5.12
N LYS A 169 -0.95 -4.01 5.08
CA LYS A 169 -1.97 -3.43 4.21
C LYS A 169 -3.33 -3.37 4.89
N LEU A 170 -4.02 -2.23 4.71
CA LEU A 170 -5.44 -2.06 5.03
C LEU A 170 -6.22 -1.88 3.73
N ILE A 171 -7.33 -2.58 3.57
CA ILE A 171 -8.23 -2.37 2.44
C ILE A 171 -9.69 -2.30 2.91
N PRO A 172 -10.51 -1.37 2.39
CA PRO A 172 -11.92 -1.33 2.74
C PRO A 172 -12.64 -2.56 2.15
N ASN A 173 -13.55 -3.15 2.91
CA ASN A 173 -14.41 -4.20 2.38
C ASN A 173 -15.75 -3.63 1.89
N ASP A 174 -16.50 -3.04 2.79
CA ASP A 174 -17.81 -2.44 2.55
C ASP A 174 -18.04 -1.25 3.49
N GLU A 175 -19.28 -0.79 3.62
CA GLU A 175 -19.61 0.33 4.52
C GLU A 175 -19.46 0.00 6.02
N LYS A 176 -19.25 -1.27 6.37
CA LYS A 176 -19.22 -1.75 7.77
C LYS A 176 -17.89 -2.33 8.20
N THR A 177 -17.10 -2.85 7.25
CA THR A 177 -15.92 -3.65 7.58
C THR A 177 -14.73 -3.30 6.69
N PHE A 178 -13.53 -3.61 7.18
CA PHE A 178 -12.26 -3.52 6.45
C PHE A 178 -11.37 -4.73 6.78
N TYR A 179 -10.39 -4.97 5.93
CA TYR A 179 -9.39 -6.02 6.14
C TYR A 179 -8.05 -5.41 6.56
N ALA A 180 -7.38 -6.10 7.47
CA ALA A 180 -5.99 -5.90 7.83
C ALA A 180 -5.19 -7.13 7.39
N ILE A 181 -4.19 -6.93 6.53
CA ILE A 181 -3.42 -7.97 5.87
C ILE A 181 -1.95 -7.80 6.20
N GLY A 182 -1.24 -8.90 6.41
CA GLY A 182 0.19 -8.88 6.69
C GLY A 182 0.72 -10.26 7.01
N ARG A 183 1.46 -10.39 8.09
CA ARG A 183 2.00 -11.67 8.56
C ARG A 183 1.61 -11.94 10.00
N ALA A 184 1.48 -13.21 10.35
CA ALA A 184 1.34 -13.64 11.73
C ALA A 184 1.94 -15.04 11.93
N SER A 185 2.51 -15.26 13.10
CA SER A 185 3.12 -16.54 13.41
C SER A 185 2.06 -17.62 13.70
N ASN A 186 2.31 -18.82 13.20
CA ASN A 186 1.53 -20.03 13.52
C ASN A 186 2.18 -20.88 14.62
N GLY A 187 3.26 -20.36 15.24
CA GLY A 187 4.05 -21.05 16.28
C GLY A 187 5.26 -21.80 15.74
N LYS A 188 5.44 -21.91 14.44
CA LYS A 188 6.62 -22.49 13.77
C LYS A 188 7.33 -21.46 12.91
N ASP A 189 6.59 -20.81 12.05
CA ASP A 189 7.00 -19.84 11.06
C ASP A 189 5.91 -18.75 10.93
N ASP A 190 6.20 -17.73 10.15
CA ASP A 190 5.24 -16.68 9.84
C ASP A 190 4.46 -17.05 8.58
N ASP A 191 3.14 -16.83 8.60
CA ASP A 191 2.24 -17.03 7.46
C ASP A 191 1.64 -15.72 6.98
N PHE A 192 1.13 -15.68 5.74
CA PHE A 192 0.20 -14.61 5.38
C PHE A 192 -0.98 -14.62 6.35
N ALA A 193 -1.32 -13.45 6.87
CA ALA A 193 -2.41 -13.31 7.81
C ALA A 193 -3.39 -12.24 7.35
N VAL A 194 -4.68 -12.51 7.55
CA VAL A 194 -5.77 -11.58 7.28
C VAL A 194 -6.72 -11.56 8.45
N ALA A 195 -7.02 -10.38 8.96
CA ALA A 195 -8.10 -10.14 9.90
C ALA A 195 -9.15 -9.21 9.28
N ARG A 196 -10.43 -9.42 9.59
CA ARG A 196 -11.51 -8.51 9.22
C ARG A 196 -12.11 -7.86 10.46
N TYR A 197 -12.21 -6.53 10.42
CA TYR A 197 -12.74 -5.73 11.51
C TYR A 197 -13.96 -4.93 11.04
N ASP A 198 -14.86 -4.62 11.99
CA ASP A 198 -15.80 -3.52 11.79
C ASP A 198 -15.13 -2.16 12.04
N TYR A 199 -15.82 -1.07 11.70
CA TYR A 199 -15.28 0.29 11.91
C TYR A 199 -15.34 0.76 13.38
N GLU A 200 -15.84 -0.06 14.30
CA GLU A 200 -15.75 0.09 15.76
C GLU A 200 -14.52 -0.62 16.34
N GLY A 201 -13.78 -1.42 15.53
CA GLY A 201 -12.57 -2.11 15.92
C GLY A 201 -12.76 -3.52 16.43
N ASN A 202 -13.97 -4.09 16.31
CA ASN A 202 -14.23 -5.47 16.68
C ASN A 202 -13.89 -6.42 15.52
N LEU A 203 -13.33 -7.59 15.83
CA LEU A 203 -13.19 -8.66 14.85
C LEU A 203 -14.56 -9.11 14.34
N ASP A 204 -14.68 -9.24 13.03
CA ASP A 204 -15.89 -9.75 12.39
C ASP A 204 -15.86 -11.28 12.33
N TYR A 205 -16.49 -11.92 13.30
CA TYR A 205 -16.53 -13.38 13.40
C TYR A 205 -17.29 -14.09 12.28
N SER A 206 -17.95 -13.37 11.37
CA SER A 206 -18.49 -13.98 10.15
C SER A 206 -17.39 -14.28 9.12
N PHE A 207 -16.20 -13.71 9.30
CA PHE A 207 -15.01 -14.02 8.50
C PHE A 207 -14.26 -15.20 9.12
N ASN A 208 -14.17 -16.30 8.40
CA ASN A 208 -13.51 -17.55 8.84
C ASN A 208 -13.89 -18.03 10.26
N SER A 209 -15.10 -17.70 10.73
CA SER A 209 -15.66 -18.05 12.05
C SER A 209 -14.94 -17.49 13.27
N ILE A 210 -13.73 -16.93 13.10
CA ILE A 210 -12.90 -16.35 14.18
C ILE A 210 -12.39 -14.93 13.87
N GLY A 211 -12.85 -14.32 12.74
CA GLY A 211 -12.45 -12.98 12.33
C GLY A 211 -11.06 -12.89 11.70
N ARG A 212 -10.34 -13.99 11.56
CA ARG A 212 -8.96 -14.03 11.04
C ARG A 212 -8.62 -15.36 10.37
N VAL A 213 -7.59 -15.36 9.51
CA VAL A 213 -7.11 -16.54 8.80
C VAL A 213 -5.59 -16.46 8.59
N TRP A 214 -4.92 -17.60 8.71
CA TRP A 214 -3.54 -17.82 8.28
C TRP A 214 -3.56 -18.52 6.93
N ILE A 215 -2.61 -18.21 6.07
CA ILE A 215 -2.45 -18.79 4.75
C ILE A 215 -1.01 -19.24 4.60
N ASP A 216 -0.79 -20.53 4.82
CA ASP A 216 0.49 -21.21 4.82
C ASP A 216 0.84 -21.73 3.40
N PHE A 217 2.02 -21.34 2.89
CA PHE A 217 2.56 -21.83 1.60
C PHE A 217 3.47 -23.04 1.77
N GLY A 218 3.66 -23.48 2.99
CA GLY A 218 4.48 -24.61 3.30
C GLY A 218 5.57 -24.38 4.29
N MET A 219 6.47 -24.87 4.76
CA MET A 219 7.37 -24.87 5.91
C MET A 219 8.39 -23.72 5.89
N SER A 220 7.97 -22.46 5.95
CA SER A 220 8.92 -21.33 6.08
C SER A 220 8.17 -20.00 6.13
N ASP A 221 8.84 -18.94 6.58
CA ASP A 221 8.23 -17.63 6.73
C ASP A 221 7.62 -17.11 5.42
N ASP A 222 6.36 -16.74 5.48
CA ASP A 222 5.59 -16.15 4.42
C ASP A 222 5.12 -14.75 4.85
N VAL A 223 5.30 -13.73 4.00
CA VAL A 223 4.95 -12.36 4.32
C VAL A 223 4.07 -11.76 3.23
N ALA A 224 2.84 -11.38 3.58
CA ALA A 224 1.99 -10.57 2.72
C ALA A 224 2.37 -9.10 2.87
N TYR A 225 2.66 -8.43 1.76
CA TYR A 225 2.96 -6.99 1.72
C TYR A 225 1.81 -6.17 1.15
N THR A 226 0.98 -6.77 0.31
CA THR A 226 -0.07 -6.06 -0.41
C THR A 226 -1.30 -6.92 -0.64
N ALA A 227 -2.43 -6.26 -0.85
CA ALA A 227 -3.67 -6.91 -1.26
C ALA A 227 -4.60 -5.94 -1.99
N LYS A 228 -5.42 -6.49 -2.89
CA LYS A 228 -6.51 -5.76 -3.55
C LYS A 228 -7.76 -6.63 -3.60
N LYS A 229 -8.90 -5.97 -3.48
CA LYS A 229 -10.22 -6.61 -3.62
C LYS A 229 -10.62 -6.63 -5.09
N THR A 230 -11.09 -7.78 -5.57
CA THR A 230 -11.66 -7.94 -6.91
C THR A 230 -13.08 -7.37 -6.97
N LYS A 231 -13.64 -7.25 -8.15
CA LYS A 231 -15.03 -6.80 -8.33
C LYS A 231 -16.05 -7.75 -7.68
N GLU A 232 -15.73 -9.03 -7.62
CA GLU A 232 -16.56 -10.07 -7.01
C GLU A 232 -16.48 -10.06 -5.49
N GLY A 233 -15.56 -9.28 -4.91
CA GLY A 233 -15.35 -9.16 -3.46
C GLY A 233 -14.31 -10.13 -2.90
N ASP A 234 -13.69 -10.95 -3.74
CA ASP A 234 -12.53 -11.76 -3.36
C ASP A 234 -11.29 -10.88 -3.16
N ILE A 235 -10.27 -11.40 -2.49
CA ILE A 235 -9.04 -10.67 -2.20
C ILE A 235 -7.86 -11.41 -2.83
N ILE A 236 -7.08 -10.71 -3.66
CA ILE A 236 -5.76 -11.17 -4.10
C ILE A 236 -4.72 -10.55 -3.16
N ILE A 237 -3.90 -11.40 -2.59
CA ILE A 237 -2.84 -11.05 -1.63
C ILE A 237 -1.50 -11.35 -2.30
N GLY A 238 -0.54 -10.46 -2.19
CA GLY A 238 0.78 -10.60 -2.76
C GLY A 238 1.90 -10.39 -1.73
N GLY A 239 3.02 -11.06 -1.95
CA GLY A 239 4.16 -10.96 -1.05
C GLY A 239 5.29 -11.92 -1.39
N SER A 240 5.87 -12.52 -0.36
CA SER A 240 6.93 -13.51 -0.49
C SER A 240 6.66 -14.77 0.33
N SER A 241 7.16 -15.90 -0.16
CA SER A 241 7.26 -17.17 0.57
C SER A 241 8.71 -17.65 0.57
N ASN A 242 9.22 -17.97 1.74
CA ASN A 242 10.62 -18.40 1.93
C ASN A 242 10.80 -19.92 1.83
N SER A 243 9.98 -20.65 1.10
CA SER A 243 10.09 -22.09 0.99
C SER A 243 11.51 -22.52 0.54
N GLY A 244 12.43 -22.75 1.49
CA GLY A 244 13.78 -23.23 1.28
C GLY A 244 14.88 -22.17 1.30
N ALA A 245 14.88 -21.22 2.22
CA ALA A 245 15.92 -20.23 2.53
C ALA A 245 16.08 -19.05 1.55
N THR A 246 15.26 -18.92 0.53
CA THR A 246 15.28 -17.76 -0.38
C THR A 246 13.85 -17.29 -0.66
N PRO A 247 13.56 -15.99 -0.58
CA PRO A 247 12.23 -15.45 -0.84
C PRO A 247 11.83 -15.69 -2.31
N LYS A 248 10.59 -16.11 -2.51
CA LYS A 248 9.94 -16.28 -3.80
C LYS A 248 8.67 -15.48 -3.83
N VAL A 249 8.39 -14.87 -4.96
CA VAL A 249 7.12 -14.16 -5.16
C VAL A 249 5.95 -15.12 -4.96
N ALA A 250 5.05 -14.74 -4.06
CA ALA A 250 3.91 -15.55 -3.66
C ALA A 250 2.62 -14.75 -3.72
N PHE A 251 1.54 -15.43 -4.11
CA PHE A 251 0.18 -14.87 -4.13
C PHE A 251 -0.81 -15.88 -3.58
N ALA A 252 -1.82 -15.36 -2.89
CA ALA A 252 -2.99 -16.12 -2.48
C ALA A 252 -4.25 -15.41 -2.96
N LYS A 253 -5.32 -16.17 -3.17
CA LYS A 253 -6.67 -15.61 -3.37
C LYS A 253 -7.62 -16.21 -2.35
N ILE A 254 -8.29 -15.34 -1.60
CA ILE A 254 -9.33 -15.72 -0.65
C ILE A 254 -10.68 -15.13 -1.05
N LYS A 255 -11.74 -15.82 -0.69
CA LYS A 255 -13.10 -15.34 -0.84
C LYS A 255 -13.47 -14.38 0.29
N SER A 256 -14.57 -13.66 0.12
CA SER A 256 -15.08 -12.74 1.13
C SER A 256 -15.40 -13.38 2.49
N ASP A 257 -15.56 -14.70 2.57
CA ASP A 257 -15.76 -15.46 3.81
C ASP A 257 -14.46 -15.90 4.51
N GLY A 258 -13.29 -15.61 3.90
CA GLY A 258 -11.96 -15.98 4.42
C GLY A 258 -11.44 -17.33 3.96
N THR A 259 -12.20 -18.10 3.17
CA THR A 259 -11.72 -19.38 2.62
C THR A 259 -10.86 -19.15 1.38
N LEU A 260 -9.87 -20.04 1.13
CA LEU A 260 -9.10 -20.01 -0.12
C LEU A 260 -9.99 -20.21 -1.34
N ASP A 261 -9.79 -19.41 -2.38
CA ASP A 261 -10.39 -19.64 -3.70
C ASP A 261 -9.60 -20.71 -4.44
N THR A 262 -10.03 -21.96 -4.34
CA THR A 262 -9.35 -23.12 -4.91
C THR A 262 -9.24 -23.11 -6.44
N SER A 263 -9.89 -22.19 -7.13
CA SER A 263 -9.75 -21.97 -8.58
C SER A 263 -8.50 -21.16 -8.95
N PHE A 264 -7.90 -20.45 -7.97
CA PHE A 264 -6.71 -19.65 -8.16
C PHE A 264 -5.46 -20.52 -7.98
N GLY A 265 -4.58 -20.52 -8.97
CA GLY A 265 -3.28 -21.20 -8.91
C GLY A 265 -3.35 -22.67 -8.57
N ASP A 266 -2.65 -23.08 -7.51
CA ASP A 266 -2.74 -24.43 -6.92
C ASP A 266 -3.53 -24.33 -5.61
N LYS A 267 -4.83 -24.67 -5.65
CA LYS A 267 -5.75 -24.67 -4.49
C LYS A 267 -5.81 -23.33 -3.73
N GLY A 268 -5.75 -22.21 -4.44
CA GLY A 268 -5.83 -20.89 -3.86
C GLY A 268 -4.48 -20.19 -3.69
N LEU A 269 -3.37 -20.88 -3.99
CA LEU A 269 -2.02 -20.41 -3.78
C LEU A 269 -1.23 -20.38 -5.09
N LYS A 270 -0.29 -19.46 -5.20
CA LYS A 270 0.62 -19.35 -6.32
C LYS A 270 2.00 -18.91 -5.85
N VAL A 271 2.99 -19.76 -6.05
CA VAL A 271 4.40 -19.41 -5.84
C VAL A 271 5.10 -19.40 -7.19
N TRP A 272 5.75 -18.30 -7.53
CA TRP A 272 6.57 -18.23 -8.73
C TRP A 272 8.01 -18.65 -8.42
N LYS A 273 8.42 -19.66 -9.13
CA LYS A 273 9.79 -20.16 -9.05
C LYS A 273 10.68 -19.34 -9.99
N PHE A 274 10.85 -18.06 -9.69
CA PHE A 274 11.94 -17.31 -10.30
C PHE A 274 13.27 -17.80 -9.73
N SER A 275 14.28 -17.82 -10.58
CA SER A 275 15.68 -17.83 -10.17
C SER A 275 16.29 -16.62 -10.87
N PRO A 276 16.60 -15.57 -10.16
CA PRO A 276 16.93 -15.40 -8.73
C PRO A 276 15.71 -15.17 -7.80
N PRO A 277 15.96 -15.06 -6.46
CA PRO A 277 14.97 -14.76 -5.45
C PRO A 277 14.27 -13.41 -5.68
N GLY A 278 13.08 -13.23 -5.13
CA GLY A 278 12.39 -11.95 -5.22
C GLY A 278 11.09 -11.92 -4.41
N LEU A 279 10.54 -10.73 -4.30
CA LEU A 279 9.26 -10.49 -3.66
C LEU A 279 8.48 -9.39 -4.38
N VAL A 280 7.20 -9.27 -4.08
CA VAL A 280 6.36 -8.13 -4.50
C VAL A 280 5.98 -7.29 -3.30
N TYR A 281 6.04 -5.96 -3.46
CA TYR A 281 5.63 -4.99 -2.46
C TYR A 281 4.23 -4.44 -2.70
N ASP A 282 3.81 -4.34 -3.97
CA ASP A 282 2.48 -3.81 -4.27
C ASP A 282 1.88 -4.47 -5.52
N LEU A 283 0.54 -4.41 -5.61
CA LEU A 283 -0.23 -4.89 -6.75
C LEU A 283 -1.42 -3.98 -7.03
N ASP A 284 -1.82 -3.94 -8.29
CA ASP A 284 -3.04 -3.26 -8.72
C ASP A 284 -3.81 -4.09 -9.74
N ILE A 285 -5.13 -3.85 -9.85
CA ILE A 285 -6.06 -4.65 -10.67
C ILE A 285 -6.82 -3.73 -11.61
N ILE A 286 -6.85 -4.09 -12.90
CA ILE A 286 -7.73 -3.47 -13.89
C ILE A 286 -8.49 -4.55 -14.66
N GLY A 287 -9.82 -4.53 -14.57
CA GLY A 287 -10.63 -5.62 -15.13
C GLY A 287 -10.29 -6.93 -14.47
N ASP A 288 -9.83 -7.89 -15.28
CA ASP A 288 -9.37 -9.21 -14.84
C ASP A 288 -7.83 -9.32 -14.77
N ASP A 289 -7.12 -8.27 -15.14
CA ASP A 289 -5.66 -8.23 -15.15
C ASP A 289 -5.12 -7.75 -13.80
N VAL A 290 -4.20 -8.52 -13.24
CA VAL A 290 -3.45 -8.20 -12.01
C VAL A 290 -2.02 -7.89 -12.39
N TYR A 291 -1.54 -6.74 -11.95
CA TYR A 291 -0.15 -6.34 -12.06
C TYR A 291 0.47 -6.26 -10.67
N ALA A 292 1.65 -6.82 -10.49
CA ALA A 292 2.37 -6.75 -9.23
C ALA A 292 3.82 -6.34 -9.45
N SER A 293 4.36 -5.52 -8.55
CA SER A 293 5.72 -5.02 -8.62
C SER A 293 6.49 -5.20 -7.32
N GLY A 294 7.80 -5.24 -7.44
CA GLY A 294 8.73 -5.38 -6.35
C GLY A 294 10.15 -5.45 -6.88
N PHE A 295 10.93 -6.41 -6.42
CA PHE A 295 12.28 -6.63 -6.94
C PHE A 295 12.64 -8.11 -7.01
N ILE A 296 13.71 -8.40 -7.74
CA ILE A 296 14.47 -9.63 -7.64
C ILE A 296 15.91 -9.33 -7.25
N ASP A 297 16.52 -10.25 -6.50
CA ASP A 297 17.93 -10.22 -6.09
C ASP A 297 18.72 -11.17 -7.00
N ASN A 298 19.47 -10.64 -7.95
CA ASN A 298 20.27 -11.43 -8.87
C ASN A 298 21.72 -11.66 -8.39
N LEU A 299 21.97 -11.50 -7.07
CA LEU A 299 23.23 -11.63 -6.36
C LEU A 299 24.23 -10.48 -6.55
N GLU A 300 24.09 -9.69 -7.60
CA GLU A 300 24.95 -8.52 -7.85
C GLU A 300 24.20 -7.20 -7.68
N THR A 301 22.92 -7.19 -8.06
CA THR A 301 22.04 -6.03 -7.98
C THR A 301 20.61 -6.43 -7.69
N PHE A 302 19.85 -5.56 -7.03
CA PHE A 302 18.40 -5.62 -7.00
C PHE A 302 17.85 -5.02 -8.28
N ASN A 303 16.87 -5.68 -8.89
CA ASN A 303 16.24 -5.17 -10.10
C ASN A 303 14.72 -5.11 -9.95
N ILE A 304 14.12 -4.01 -10.35
CA ILE A 304 12.66 -3.90 -10.39
C ILE A 304 12.06 -5.08 -11.15
N LEU A 305 11.10 -5.72 -10.54
CA LEU A 305 10.27 -6.79 -11.07
C LEU A 305 8.86 -6.27 -11.30
N VAL A 306 8.28 -6.53 -12.47
CA VAL A 306 6.83 -6.40 -12.69
C VAL A 306 6.32 -7.69 -13.32
N THR A 307 5.19 -8.17 -12.85
CA THR A 307 4.55 -9.38 -13.39
C THR A 307 3.08 -9.14 -13.63
N LYS A 308 2.53 -9.83 -14.65
CA LYS A 308 1.11 -9.76 -15.03
C LYS A 308 0.48 -11.15 -15.08
N PHE A 309 -0.71 -11.28 -14.49
CA PHE A 309 -1.51 -12.49 -14.48
C PHE A 309 -3.02 -12.15 -14.39
N ASP A 310 -3.88 -13.13 -14.63
CA ASP A 310 -5.32 -12.98 -14.52
C ASP A 310 -5.86 -13.38 -13.12
N LEU A 311 -7.15 -13.13 -12.84
CA LEU A 311 -7.81 -13.45 -11.56
C LEU A 311 -7.83 -14.95 -11.22
N SER A 312 -7.38 -15.85 -12.12
CA SER A 312 -7.15 -17.28 -11.86
C SER A 312 -5.70 -17.60 -11.47
N GLY A 313 -4.80 -16.60 -11.46
CA GLY A 313 -3.37 -16.78 -11.23
C GLY A 313 -2.60 -17.28 -12.45
N LYS A 314 -3.20 -17.24 -13.65
CA LYS A 314 -2.54 -17.61 -14.89
C LYS A 314 -1.75 -16.44 -15.45
N ILE A 315 -0.45 -16.65 -15.65
CA ILE A 315 0.49 -15.64 -16.19
C ILE A 315 0.06 -15.22 -17.62
N ASP A 316 0.07 -13.91 -17.88
CA ASP A 316 -0.04 -13.35 -19.24
C ASP A 316 1.31 -13.41 -19.95
N LYS A 317 1.51 -14.43 -20.78
CA LYS A 317 2.79 -14.67 -21.50
C LYS A 317 3.16 -13.58 -22.51
N ASN A 318 2.23 -12.66 -22.84
CA ASN A 318 2.48 -11.55 -23.75
C ASN A 318 3.05 -10.31 -23.04
N PHE A 319 3.02 -10.29 -21.71
CA PHE A 319 3.60 -9.23 -20.91
C PHE A 319 5.10 -9.50 -20.69
N GLY A 320 5.97 -8.59 -21.13
CA GLY A 320 7.42 -8.72 -21.00
C GLY A 320 7.96 -10.05 -21.54
N LYS A 321 8.78 -10.73 -20.76
CA LYS A 321 9.28 -12.07 -21.08
C LYS A 321 8.51 -13.12 -20.28
N ASN A 322 7.57 -13.81 -20.93
CA ASN A 322 6.75 -14.86 -20.31
C ASN A 322 5.95 -14.37 -19.08
N GLY A 323 5.39 -13.16 -19.14
CA GLY A 323 4.54 -12.60 -18.09
C GLY A 323 5.28 -11.77 -17.04
N THR A 324 6.56 -11.50 -17.30
CA THR A 324 7.42 -10.78 -16.34
C THR A 324 8.36 -9.83 -17.06
N LYS A 325 8.58 -8.67 -16.49
CA LYS A 325 9.64 -7.72 -16.84
C LYS A 325 10.57 -7.55 -15.66
N ILE A 326 11.86 -7.66 -15.92
CA ILE A 326 12.96 -7.34 -15.01
C ILE A 326 13.73 -6.18 -15.63
N PHE A 327 13.93 -5.11 -14.89
CA PHE A 327 14.57 -3.89 -15.38
C PHE A 327 16.09 -3.93 -15.15
N SER A 328 16.78 -4.85 -15.80
CA SER A 328 18.25 -4.93 -15.77
C SER A 328 18.95 -3.81 -16.52
N GLU A 329 18.22 -3.08 -17.39
CA GLU A 329 18.75 -1.95 -18.16
C GLU A 329 19.18 -0.75 -17.34
N PHE A 330 18.76 -0.65 -16.07
CA PHE A 330 19.23 0.40 -15.17
C PHE A 330 20.68 0.19 -14.71
N ASN A 331 21.21 -1.04 -14.82
CA ASN A 331 22.59 -1.43 -14.43
C ASN A 331 22.98 -1.02 -13.00
N SER A 332 22.01 -0.94 -12.10
CA SER A 332 22.20 -0.56 -10.70
C SER A 332 21.06 -1.12 -9.86
N ASP A 333 21.21 -1.08 -8.55
CA ASP A 333 20.13 -1.46 -7.65
C ASP A 333 18.89 -0.62 -7.94
N SER A 334 17.75 -1.27 -8.07
CA SER A 334 16.46 -0.65 -8.30
C SER A 334 15.34 -1.48 -7.68
N ILE A 335 14.42 -0.82 -7.00
CA ILE A 335 13.32 -1.45 -6.27
C ILE A 335 12.04 -0.68 -6.59
N SER A 336 10.93 -1.39 -6.82
CA SER A 336 9.59 -0.80 -6.87
C SER A 336 8.85 -1.09 -5.58
N THR A 337 8.40 -0.04 -4.91
CA THR A 337 7.64 -0.09 -3.65
C THR A 337 6.14 0.01 -3.87
N SER A 338 5.72 0.68 -4.95
CA SER A 338 4.30 0.87 -5.27
C SER A 338 4.06 0.78 -6.78
N ILE A 339 2.86 0.31 -7.16
CA ILE A 339 2.38 0.21 -8.53
C ILE A 339 0.97 0.78 -8.64
N ASN A 340 0.74 1.58 -9.68
CA ASN A 340 -0.58 2.14 -9.97
C ASN A 340 -0.89 2.04 -11.45
N ILE A 341 -2.06 1.51 -11.79
CA ILE A 341 -2.54 1.46 -13.17
C ILE A 341 -3.29 2.76 -13.45
N ILE A 342 -2.73 3.60 -14.33
CA ILE A 342 -3.34 4.86 -14.72
C ILE A 342 -4.51 4.60 -15.67
N ASN A 343 -4.28 3.73 -16.66
CA ASN A 343 -5.27 3.30 -17.64
C ASN A 343 -4.84 1.96 -18.26
N ASN A 344 -5.59 1.46 -19.23
CA ASN A 344 -5.30 0.17 -19.88
C ASN A 344 -3.93 0.07 -20.56
N ASN A 345 -3.18 1.16 -20.70
CA ASN A 345 -1.88 1.17 -21.38
C ASN A 345 -0.77 1.88 -20.60
N GLN A 346 -1.04 2.46 -19.45
CA GLN A 346 -0.04 3.17 -18.66
C GLN A 346 -0.05 2.68 -17.22
N ILE A 347 1.09 2.21 -16.78
CA ILE A 347 1.33 1.66 -15.45
C ILE A 347 2.50 2.44 -14.86
N LEU A 348 2.29 3.03 -13.70
CA LEU A 348 3.28 3.82 -12.98
C LEU A 348 3.83 3.01 -11.81
N LEU A 349 5.14 2.95 -11.72
CA LEU A 349 5.89 2.37 -10.61
C LEU A 349 6.56 3.50 -9.82
N ALA A 350 6.61 3.37 -8.50
CA ALA A 350 7.44 4.21 -7.66
C ALA A 350 8.45 3.37 -6.89
N GLY A 351 9.55 3.99 -6.48
CA GLY A 351 10.57 3.33 -5.69
C GLY A 351 11.90 4.08 -5.74
N THR A 352 12.99 3.36 -5.97
CA THR A 352 14.34 3.93 -6.05
C THR A 352 15.16 3.29 -7.17
N ILE A 353 16.11 4.07 -7.70
CA ILE A 353 17.16 3.61 -8.61
C ILE A 353 18.48 4.20 -8.14
N LYS A 354 19.41 3.35 -7.74
CA LYS A 354 20.72 3.76 -7.27
C LYS A 354 21.52 4.43 -8.38
N ASN A 355 22.25 5.47 -8.04
CA ASN A 355 23.28 6.07 -8.86
C ASN A 355 24.69 5.75 -8.30
N ASN A 356 25.73 6.41 -8.80
CA ASN A 356 27.10 6.17 -8.35
C ASN A 356 27.41 6.71 -6.93
N LYS A 357 26.51 7.45 -6.29
CA LYS A 357 26.75 8.12 -5.01
C LYS A 357 25.74 7.70 -3.94
N ASN A 358 24.45 7.65 -4.30
CA ASN A 358 23.30 7.48 -3.42
C ASN A 358 22.16 6.76 -4.17
N GLU A 359 21.04 6.62 -3.54
CA GLU A 359 19.80 6.16 -4.14
C GLU A 359 18.94 7.37 -4.50
N ASP A 360 18.43 7.44 -5.76
CA ASP A 360 17.50 8.46 -6.19
C ASP A 360 16.08 7.91 -6.17
N ALA A 361 15.13 8.62 -5.60
CA ALA A 361 13.73 8.24 -5.73
C ALA A 361 13.30 8.31 -7.21
N ALA A 362 12.55 7.32 -7.67
CA ALA A 362 12.24 7.18 -9.08
C ALA A 362 10.76 6.83 -9.32
N LEU A 363 10.23 7.42 -10.41
CA LEU A 363 8.99 6.97 -11.03
C LEU A 363 9.33 6.36 -12.39
N VAL A 364 8.77 5.20 -12.68
CA VAL A 364 8.97 4.49 -13.95
C VAL A 364 7.61 4.26 -14.60
N MET A 365 7.43 4.74 -15.85
CA MET A 365 6.20 4.53 -16.62
C MET A 365 6.40 3.42 -17.64
N ILE A 366 5.49 2.46 -17.66
CA ILE A 366 5.49 1.38 -18.65
C ILE A 366 4.13 1.22 -19.34
N ASP A 367 4.15 0.61 -20.51
CA ASP A 367 2.94 0.20 -21.21
C ASP A 367 2.44 -1.19 -20.74
N ASN A 368 1.28 -1.61 -21.23
CA ASN A 368 0.68 -2.91 -20.93
C ASN A 368 1.40 -4.12 -21.53
N LYS A 369 2.56 -3.90 -22.20
CA LYS A 369 3.49 -4.93 -22.69
C LYS A 369 4.83 -4.91 -21.96
N ALA A 370 4.94 -4.06 -20.92
CA ALA A 370 6.14 -3.84 -20.13
C ALA A 370 7.27 -3.09 -20.83
N ASN A 371 6.99 -2.31 -21.88
CA ASN A 371 7.96 -1.38 -22.45
C ASN A 371 7.94 -0.06 -21.68
N LEU A 372 9.10 0.59 -21.54
CA LEU A 372 9.16 1.96 -21.02
C LEU A 372 8.34 2.91 -21.91
N ASP A 373 7.51 3.76 -21.30
CA ASP A 373 6.85 4.87 -21.99
C ASP A 373 7.85 6.03 -22.12
N LEU A 374 8.51 6.11 -23.27
CA LEU A 374 9.59 7.06 -23.51
C LEU A 374 9.15 8.53 -23.49
N SER A 375 7.84 8.81 -23.48
CA SER A 375 7.29 10.16 -23.33
C SER A 375 7.27 10.64 -21.88
N PHE A 376 7.42 9.72 -20.91
CA PHE A 376 7.44 10.06 -19.50
C PHE A 376 8.87 10.38 -19.02
N GLY A 377 9.05 11.53 -18.39
CA GLY A 377 10.33 11.94 -17.79
C GLY A 377 11.51 11.87 -18.78
N ASN A 378 12.60 11.27 -18.36
CA ASN A 378 13.74 11.01 -19.23
C ASN A 378 13.72 9.52 -19.64
N GLN A 379 13.32 9.22 -20.87
CA GLN A 379 13.29 7.86 -21.42
C GLN A 379 12.44 6.87 -20.58
N GLY A 380 11.29 7.32 -20.08
CA GLY A 380 10.38 6.50 -19.27
C GLY A 380 10.63 6.56 -17.78
N VAL A 381 11.56 7.39 -17.33
CA VAL A 381 11.96 7.50 -15.91
C VAL A 381 11.98 8.96 -15.46
N TYR A 382 11.31 9.27 -14.37
CA TYR A 382 11.48 10.50 -13.59
C TYR A 382 12.31 10.19 -12.35
N LYS A 383 13.40 10.92 -12.12
CA LYS A 383 14.24 10.82 -10.95
C LYS A 383 14.12 12.06 -10.09
N PHE A 384 14.08 11.84 -8.78
CA PHE A 384 14.13 12.87 -7.77
C PHE A 384 15.40 12.65 -6.94
N ASP A 385 16.31 13.61 -7.03
CA ASP A 385 17.60 13.63 -6.33
C ASP A 385 17.67 14.94 -5.54
N ALA A 386 17.68 14.86 -4.23
CA ALA A 386 17.84 15.97 -3.30
C ALA A 386 19.17 15.91 -2.54
N GLY A 387 20.03 14.96 -2.91
CA GLY A 387 21.44 14.87 -2.47
C GLY A 387 21.74 13.90 -1.34
N LYS A 388 20.73 13.21 -0.78
CA LYS A 388 20.88 12.10 0.18
C LYS A 388 20.44 10.80 -0.49
N ASN A 389 19.97 9.82 0.29
CA ASN A 389 19.24 8.67 -0.24
C ASN A 389 17.74 9.00 -0.28
N GLU A 390 17.14 8.84 -1.43
CA GLU A 390 15.72 9.06 -1.61
C GLU A 390 15.04 7.79 -2.12
N ILE A 391 13.86 7.50 -1.57
CA ILE A 391 12.98 6.44 -2.04
C ILE A 391 11.53 6.92 -1.99
N PHE A 392 10.78 6.77 -3.06
CA PHE A 392 9.32 6.90 -2.99
C PHE A 392 8.73 5.62 -2.37
N THR A 393 7.86 5.80 -1.38
CA THR A 393 7.27 4.68 -0.62
C THR A 393 5.86 4.35 -1.07
N ASP A 394 5.05 5.35 -1.40
CA ASP A 394 3.67 5.13 -1.84
C ASP A 394 3.20 6.19 -2.85
N ILE A 395 2.23 5.82 -3.71
CA ILE A 395 1.57 6.70 -4.68
C ILE A 395 0.05 6.58 -4.55
N LYS A 396 -0.63 7.72 -4.66
CA LYS A 396 -2.08 7.77 -4.85
C LYS A 396 -2.43 8.61 -6.06
N ILE A 397 -3.36 8.12 -6.87
CA ILE A 397 -3.89 8.84 -8.02
C ILE A 397 -5.33 9.23 -7.73
N VAL A 398 -5.59 10.53 -7.66
CA VAL A 398 -6.93 11.09 -7.41
C VAL A 398 -7.21 12.19 -8.43
N ASN A 399 -8.32 12.11 -9.16
CA ASN A 399 -8.70 13.07 -10.19
C ASN A 399 -7.58 13.37 -11.20
N ASN A 400 -6.87 12.32 -11.65
CA ASN A 400 -5.68 12.39 -12.52
C ASN A 400 -4.47 13.14 -11.94
N ASN A 401 -4.50 13.56 -10.69
CA ASN A 401 -3.33 14.10 -9.98
C ASN A 401 -2.60 12.96 -9.25
N LEU A 402 -1.27 13.05 -9.24
CA LEU A 402 -0.41 12.11 -8.53
C LEU A 402 0.03 12.75 -7.22
N TYR A 403 -0.11 12.01 -6.16
CA TYR A 403 0.38 12.31 -4.83
C TYR A 403 1.35 11.20 -4.45
N ILE A 404 2.59 11.56 -4.18
CA ILE A 404 3.68 10.64 -3.94
C ILE A 404 4.37 11.03 -2.64
N ILE A 405 4.59 10.07 -1.77
CA ILE A 405 5.42 10.26 -0.58
C ILE A 405 6.69 9.44 -0.68
N GLY A 406 7.68 9.83 0.10
CA GLY A 406 8.94 9.15 0.16
C GLY A 406 9.80 9.60 1.33
N LEU A 407 10.93 8.93 1.47
CA LEU A 407 11.95 9.18 2.47
C LEU A 407 13.14 9.88 1.82
N HIS A 408 13.65 10.92 2.48
CA HIS A 408 14.92 11.57 2.21
C HIS A 408 15.82 11.35 3.42
N SER A 409 16.89 10.57 3.31
CA SER A 409 17.63 10.12 4.49
C SER A 409 19.13 10.01 4.28
N ASP A 410 19.84 10.12 5.40
CA ASP A 410 21.23 9.67 5.57
C ASP A 410 21.34 8.78 6.82
N GLU A 411 22.53 8.64 7.40
CA GLU A 411 22.75 7.79 8.57
C GLU A 411 22.06 8.32 9.84
N ASP A 412 21.87 9.64 9.94
CA ASP A 412 21.41 10.30 11.16
C ASP A 412 20.00 10.90 11.06
N GLU A 413 19.53 11.19 9.83
CA GLU A 413 18.29 11.93 9.59
C GLU A 413 17.42 11.22 8.55
N GLY A 414 16.11 11.24 8.78
CA GLY A 414 15.09 10.77 7.84
C GLY A 414 13.94 11.75 7.80
N ASP A 415 13.66 12.33 6.62
CA ASP A 415 12.66 13.34 6.39
C ASP A 415 11.59 12.86 5.42
N VAL A 416 10.40 13.42 5.52
CA VAL A 416 9.28 13.10 4.64
C VAL A 416 9.35 13.89 3.34
N ILE A 417 9.41 13.21 2.20
CA ILE A 417 9.18 13.81 0.88
C ILE A 417 7.66 13.78 0.59
N LEU A 418 7.13 14.89 0.13
CA LEU A 418 5.84 14.96 -0.58
C LEU A 418 6.07 15.54 -1.97
N LEU A 419 5.82 14.74 -3.02
CA LEU A 419 5.82 15.18 -4.40
C LEU A 419 4.38 15.13 -4.93
N ARG A 420 3.97 16.18 -5.60
CA ARG A 420 2.67 16.27 -6.29
C ARG A 420 2.89 16.57 -7.75
N MET A 421 2.19 15.85 -8.63
CA MET A 421 2.10 16.15 -10.04
C MET A 421 0.63 16.40 -10.38
N TYR A 422 0.33 17.58 -10.93
CA TYR A 422 -1.03 18.01 -11.22
C TYR A 422 -1.12 18.65 -12.59
N LYS A 423 -2.24 18.44 -13.26
CA LYS A 423 -2.46 18.90 -14.61
C LYS A 423 -2.56 20.43 -14.66
N GLN A 424 -1.91 21.03 -15.66
CA GLN A 424 -2.01 22.47 -15.90
C GLN A 424 -3.47 22.87 -16.12
N ASN A 425 -3.93 23.92 -15.43
CA ASN A 425 -5.28 24.50 -15.51
C ASN A 425 -6.44 23.69 -14.94
N GLU A 426 -6.23 22.58 -14.25
CA GLU A 426 -7.24 21.95 -13.42
C GLU A 426 -6.97 22.34 -11.94
N ASN A 427 -7.89 23.09 -11.33
CA ASN A 427 -7.86 23.31 -9.88
C ASN A 427 -7.98 21.94 -9.20
N SER A 428 -7.08 21.66 -8.31
CA SER A 428 -6.69 20.35 -7.83
C SER A 428 -7.79 19.42 -7.30
N CYS A 429 -9.03 19.85 -7.12
CA CYS A 429 -10.09 19.04 -6.55
C CYS A 429 -11.53 19.43 -6.88
N ASN A 430 -11.78 20.15 -7.98
CA ASN A 430 -13.14 20.40 -8.48
C ASN A 430 -13.45 19.58 -9.71
#